data_eef39ba54d1d6bd11baae172815761b5
#
_entry.id   eef39ba54d1d6bd11baae172815761b5
#
_cell.length_a   1.000
_cell.length_b   1.000
_cell.length_c   1.000
_cell.angle_alpha   90.00
_cell.angle_beta   90.00
_cell.angle_gamma   90.00
#
_symmetry.space_group_name_H-M   'P 1'
#
loop_
_entity.id
_entity.type
_entity.pdbx_description
1 polymer ?
#
loop_
_entity_poly.entity_id
_entity_poly.type
_entity_poly.pdbx_seq_one_letter_code
_entity_poly.pdbx_strand_id
1 'polypeptide(L)'
;MCGICCSVSFSVEHFKKDLKEDLLYNLKRRGPDSDKQLLKSAVNYQCLFSGHVLHLRGVLTTQPVEDDRGNVFLWNGEVFGGVKVETEENDTQIMFKYLSSCKSEADILSLFSKVEGPWSFIYYQASSHHLWFGRDFFGRRSLLWQFSNLGRSFCISSVGAQISRGTKPWQEVPAAGIFRTDLNYAASSRYVILNFYPWKHISEENVTEECITVLTQISTDLPAFVSVVMNEAKLYLVKPVVPLNMMSCQASPETHCRKISSVPPTRETLQVFFTDEHMRRVVHQFLDILSVAVKRRVLHLLRDRDLPPNVILKSCDRKANVAILFSGGIDSMVIAALTDRHIPLDEPIDLLNVAFMMREKTMPTHLNRQKQKDHCETPSEEFSTNAGAVDGDCLDDKVPDRITGRAGLKELQTISPSRVWNFVEINVSLEELQKLRTTQICHLVQPLDTVLDDSIGCAVWFASRGIGCLATPEGTKSYQSAAKVLLTGIGADEQLAGYMRHRVRFQTLGLEALNEEIAMELGRISSRNLGRDDRVIGDHGKEARFPFLDENVVSFLNSLPIWEKADLTLPRGIGEKLILRLAAVELGLTASALLPKRAMQFGSRIAKMENNKEKASHKCGRLQVIS
;
A
#
# COMPACT_ATOMS: atom_id res chain seq x y z
N MET A 1 -9.64 0.15 6.25
CA MET A 1 -8.61 0.95 7.00
C MET A 1 -9.31 2.00 7.84
N CYS A 2 -9.17 1.88 9.15
CA CYS A 2 -9.79 2.85 10.04
C CYS A 2 -9.02 4.18 10.06
N GLY A 3 -9.75 5.28 10.26
CA GLY A 3 -9.18 6.57 10.62
C GLY A 3 -9.01 6.64 12.13
N ILE A 4 -7.79 6.65 12.65
CA ILE A 4 -7.51 6.76 14.09
C ILE A 4 -6.72 8.02 14.39
N CYS A 5 -7.06 8.70 15.48
CA CYS A 5 -6.36 9.92 15.90
C CYS A 5 -6.41 10.11 17.42
N CYS A 6 -5.31 10.59 17.98
CA CYS A 6 -5.23 11.13 19.34
C CYS A 6 -4.53 12.49 19.32
N SER A 7 -5.22 13.53 19.77
CA SER A 7 -4.65 14.86 19.98
C SER A 7 -4.44 15.10 21.48
N VAL A 8 -3.19 15.36 21.88
CA VAL A 8 -2.81 15.62 23.26
C VAL A 8 -2.50 17.11 23.43
N SER A 9 -3.06 17.73 24.46
CA SER A 9 -2.81 19.14 24.85
C SER A 9 -2.37 19.23 26.30
N PHE A 10 -1.30 20.00 26.56
CA PHE A 10 -0.70 20.22 27.89
C PHE A 10 -1.00 21.59 28.48
N SER A 11 -1.89 22.37 27.89
CA SER A 11 -2.26 23.71 28.34
C SER A 11 -3.76 23.85 28.33
N VAL A 12 -4.34 24.29 29.46
CA VAL A 12 -5.78 24.53 29.63
C VAL A 12 -6.30 25.52 28.58
N GLU A 13 -5.51 26.55 28.24
CA GLU A 13 -5.84 27.55 27.22
C GLU A 13 -5.93 26.94 25.79
N HIS A 14 -5.33 25.77 25.57
CA HIS A 14 -5.26 25.08 24.28
C HIS A 14 -6.10 23.80 24.25
N PHE A 15 -6.91 23.57 25.29
CA PHE A 15 -7.83 22.44 25.30
C PHE A 15 -8.83 22.61 24.15
N LYS A 16 -8.80 21.63 23.22
CA LYS A 16 -9.69 21.61 22.07
C LYS A 16 -10.79 20.60 22.31
N LYS A 17 -12.02 21.01 22.04
CA LYS A 17 -13.16 20.09 22.06
C LYS A 17 -13.25 19.27 20.77
N ASP A 18 -12.70 19.80 19.67
CA ASP A 18 -12.83 19.23 18.35
C ASP A 18 -11.49 19.18 17.61
N LEU A 19 -11.34 18.21 16.71
CA LEU A 19 -10.24 18.17 15.75
C LEU A 19 -10.44 19.25 14.68
N LYS A 20 -9.35 19.59 13.97
CA LYS A 20 -9.46 20.45 12.78
C LYS A 20 -10.35 19.77 11.73
N GLU A 21 -11.15 20.56 11.03
CA GLU A 21 -12.13 20.06 10.06
C GLU A 21 -11.48 19.25 8.93
N ASP A 22 -10.33 19.70 8.41
CA ASP A 22 -9.60 19.03 7.34
C ASP A 22 -9.07 17.66 7.79
N LEU A 23 -8.56 17.54 9.03
CA LEU A 23 -8.13 16.27 9.60
C LEU A 23 -9.32 15.33 9.81
N LEU A 24 -10.40 15.85 10.36
CA LEU A 24 -11.64 15.09 10.58
C LEU A 24 -12.22 14.58 9.24
N TYR A 25 -12.22 15.43 8.21
CA TYR A 25 -12.64 15.05 6.87
C TYR A 25 -11.82 13.88 6.32
N ASN A 26 -10.48 13.95 6.42
CA ASN A 26 -9.61 12.88 5.93
C ASN A 26 -9.76 11.58 6.73
N LEU A 27 -9.96 11.65 8.05
CA LEU A 27 -10.23 10.49 8.90
C LEU A 27 -11.54 9.79 8.51
N LYS A 28 -12.60 10.57 8.28
CA LYS A 28 -13.92 10.06 7.89
C LYS A 28 -13.90 9.35 6.53
N ARG A 29 -13.10 9.83 5.58
CA ARG A 29 -12.94 9.18 4.28
C ARG A 29 -12.31 7.80 4.39
N ARG A 30 -11.40 7.59 5.38
CA ARG A 30 -10.79 6.27 5.64
C ARG A 30 -11.77 5.29 6.25
N GLY A 31 -12.63 5.74 7.17
CA GLY A 31 -13.57 4.91 7.89
C GLY A 31 -14.99 5.47 7.84
N PRO A 32 -15.74 5.22 6.75
CA PRO A 32 -17.06 5.83 6.55
C PRO A 32 -18.20 5.15 7.30
N ASP A 33 -17.98 3.94 7.86
CA ASP A 33 -19.09 3.09 8.37
C ASP A 33 -19.52 3.43 9.81
N SER A 34 -18.63 4.02 10.63
CA SER A 34 -18.94 4.48 12.00
C SER A 34 -17.90 5.48 12.48
N ASP A 35 -18.30 6.46 13.28
CA ASP A 35 -17.41 7.41 13.93
C ASP A 35 -17.78 7.67 15.38
N LYS A 36 -16.77 7.96 16.21
CA LYS A 36 -16.92 8.37 17.60
C LYS A 36 -15.73 9.20 18.04
N GLN A 37 -15.97 10.16 18.92
CA GLN A 37 -14.93 10.90 19.63
C GLN A 37 -15.07 10.67 21.14
N LEU A 38 -13.94 10.65 21.83
CA LEU A 38 -13.85 10.50 23.28
C LEU A 38 -12.82 11.47 23.84
N LEU A 39 -13.24 12.26 24.83
CA LEU A 39 -12.40 13.21 25.52
C LEU A 39 -11.99 12.65 26.90
N LYS A 40 -10.69 12.60 27.16
CA LYS A 40 -10.12 12.31 28.48
C LYS A 40 -9.41 13.55 28.98
N SER A 41 -9.77 13.99 30.18
CA SER A 41 -9.16 15.17 30.83
C SER A 41 -8.55 14.77 32.15
N ALA A 42 -7.29 15.14 32.34
CA ALA A 42 -6.59 15.11 33.61
C ALA A 42 -6.33 16.56 34.06
N VAL A 43 -5.73 16.75 35.25
CA VAL A 43 -5.48 18.10 35.80
C VAL A 43 -4.62 18.95 34.86
N ASN A 44 -3.59 18.36 34.24
CA ASN A 44 -2.57 19.09 33.48
C ASN A 44 -2.54 18.76 31.98
N TYR A 45 -3.38 17.86 31.50
CA TYR A 45 -3.45 17.51 30.08
C TYR A 45 -4.84 17.04 29.69
N GLN A 46 -5.06 17.06 28.38
CA GLN A 46 -6.28 16.57 27.74
C GLN A 46 -5.92 15.71 26.52
N CYS A 47 -6.61 14.59 26.35
CA CYS A 47 -6.52 13.73 25.17
C CYS A 47 -7.87 13.67 24.48
N LEU A 48 -7.92 14.05 23.22
CA LEU A 48 -9.07 13.88 22.34
C LEU A 48 -8.78 12.71 21.40
N PHE A 49 -9.51 11.60 21.58
CA PHE A 49 -9.46 10.41 20.74
C PHE A 49 -10.57 10.47 19.70
N SER A 50 -10.25 10.13 18.46
CA SER A 50 -11.22 10.06 17.37
C SER A 50 -10.99 8.79 16.56
N GLY A 51 -12.02 7.99 16.39
CA GLY A 51 -12.02 6.76 15.61
C GLY A 51 -13.08 6.79 14.52
N HIS A 52 -12.68 6.42 13.30
CA HIS A 52 -13.53 6.31 12.12
C HIS A 52 -13.32 4.92 11.55
N VAL A 53 -14.36 4.11 11.48
CA VAL A 53 -14.28 2.67 11.22
C VAL A 53 -14.63 2.36 9.77
N LEU A 54 -13.77 1.57 9.12
CA LEU A 54 -14.10 0.80 7.93
C LEU A 54 -14.42 -0.63 8.36
N HIS A 55 -15.67 -1.02 8.23
CA HIS A 55 -16.16 -2.32 8.66
C HIS A 55 -15.96 -3.38 7.57
N LEU A 56 -15.13 -4.40 7.86
CA LEU A 56 -14.77 -5.45 6.90
C LEU A 56 -15.08 -6.86 7.40
N ARG A 57 -15.13 -7.10 8.73
CA ARG A 57 -15.39 -8.42 9.32
C ARG A 57 -16.03 -8.33 10.70
N GLY A 58 -16.70 -9.40 11.08
CA GLY A 58 -17.31 -9.57 12.41
C GLY A 58 -18.34 -8.49 12.74
N VAL A 59 -18.54 -8.22 14.02
CA VAL A 59 -19.49 -7.21 14.50
C VAL A 59 -18.91 -5.81 14.36
N LEU A 60 -19.70 -4.85 13.87
CA LEU A 60 -19.27 -3.45 13.80
C LEU A 60 -18.88 -2.95 15.20
N THR A 61 -17.60 -2.62 15.34
CA THR A 61 -17.02 -2.11 16.59
C THR A 61 -16.67 -0.63 16.43
N THR A 62 -17.46 0.22 17.08
CA THR A 62 -17.21 1.67 17.09
C THR A 62 -15.94 1.97 17.90
N GLN A 63 -15.09 2.84 17.39
CA GLN A 63 -13.86 3.28 18.04
C GLN A 63 -13.90 4.79 18.32
N PRO A 64 -13.28 5.28 19.42
CA PRO A 64 -12.45 4.58 20.42
C PRO A 64 -13.25 3.59 21.27
N VAL A 65 -12.62 2.46 21.63
CA VAL A 65 -13.14 1.54 22.63
C VAL A 65 -12.59 1.93 24.01
N GLU A 66 -13.43 1.87 25.02
CA GLU A 66 -13.06 2.20 26.41
C GLU A 66 -13.49 1.07 27.33
N ASP A 67 -12.65 0.71 28.33
CA ASP A 67 -13.00 -0.25 29.37
C ASP A 67 -13.43 0.45 30.67
N ASP A 68 -13.93 -0.33 31.65
CA ASP A 68 -14.39 0.16 32.95
C ASP A 68 -13.28 0.80 33.80
N ARG A 69 -12.01 0.58 33.45
CA ARG A 69 -10.85 1.22 34.09
C ARG A 69 -10.47 2.55 33.44
N GLY A 70 -11.17 2.94 32.37
CA GLY A 70 -10.92 4.16 31.62
C GLY A 70 -9.77 4.06 30.61
N ASN A 71 -9.25 2.87 30.35
CA ASN A 71 -8.29 2.66 29.27
C ASN A 71 -9.00 2.86 27.92
N VAL A 72 -8.27 3.45 26.95
CA VAL A 72 -8.84 3.77 25.62
C VAL A 72 -7.97 3.14 24.53
N PHE A 73 -8.62 2.54 23.54
CA PHE A 73 -7.94 1.87 22.43
C PHE A 73 -8.49 2.29 21.07
N LEU A 74 -7.56 2.56 20.16
CA LEU A 74 -7.79 2.81 18.74
C LEU A 74 -6.94 1.83 17.94
N TRP A 75 -7.56 1.18 16.98
CA TRP A 75 -6.96 0.14 16.14
C TRP A 75 -7.22 0.39 14.66
N ASN A 76 -6.16 0.41 13.87
CA ASN A 76 -6.24 0.38 12.41
C ASN A 76 -5.41 -0.81 11.92
N GLY A 77 -6.05 -1.97 11.81
CA GLY A 77 -5.34 -3.20 11.49
C GLY A 77 -6.27 -4.36 11.18
N GLU A 78 -5.66 -5.49 10.83
CA GLU A 78 -6.28 -6.80 10.63
C GLU A 78 -5.38 -7.87 11.23
N VAL A 79 -5.97 -8.76 12.03
CA VAL A 79 -5.26 -9.92 12.59
C VAL A 79 -5.50 -11.12 11.66
N PHE A 80 -4.44 -11.55 10.98
CA PHE A 80 -4.48 -12.72 10.09
C PHE A 80 -3.97 -14.00 10.77
N GLY A 81 -3.23 -13.87 11.89
CA GLY A 81 -2.70 -15.00 12.65
C GLY A 81 -2.01 -14.56 13.93
N GLY A 82 -1.38 -15.52 14.64
CA GLY A 82 -0.67 -15.30 15.89
C GLY A 82 -1.56 -15.06 17.10
N VAL A 83 -2.66 -14.33 16.95
CA VAL A 83 -3.74 -14.17 17.91
C VAL A 83 -5.02 -14.74 17.30
N LYS A 84 -5.75 -15.56 18.09
CA LYS A 84 -6.97 -16.17 17.60
C LYS A 84 -8.10 -15.15 17.57
N VAL A 85 -8.71 -14.97 16.38
CA VAL A 85 -9.91 -14.16 16.14
C VAL A 85 -10.87 -14.99 15.29
N GLU A 86 -12.04 -15.33 15.83
CA GLU A 86 -13.04 -16.09 15.11
C GLU A 86 -13.70 -15.26 13.99
N THR A 87 -14.42 -15.93 13.09
CA THR A 87 -15.02 -15.28 11.90
C THR A 87 -16.02 -14.17 12.27
N GLU A 88 -16.78 -14.39 13.32
CA GLU A 88 -17.82 -13.48 13.81
C GLU A 88 -17.27 -12.39 14.75
N GLU A 89 -16.02 -12.53 15.20
CA GLU A 89 -15.38 -11.58 16.10
C GLU A 89 -14.71 -10.42 15.34
N ASN A 90 -14.62 -9.31 16.05
CA ASN A 90 -13.87 -8.13 15.57
C ASN A 90 -12.53 -8.06 16.27
N ASP A 91 -11.47 -7.92 15.50
CA ASP A 91 -10.09 -7.88 16.01
C ASP A 91 -9.80 -6.69 16.94
N THR A 92 -10.47 -5.54 16.78
CA THR A 92 -10.37 -4.42 17.73
C THR A 92 -10.79 -4.84 19.13
N GLN A 93 -11.91 -5.56 19.26
CA GLN A 93 -12.41 -6.03 20.56
C GLN A 93 -11.47 -7.06 21.17
N ILE A 94 -11.01 -8.01 20.37
CA ILE A 94 -10.10 -9.08 20.82
C ILE A 94 -8.77 -8.50 21.27
N MET A 95 -8.16 -7.60 20.48
CA MET A 95 -6.91 -6.94 20.83
C MET A 95 -7.05 -6.10 22.10
N PHE A 96 -8.16 -5.36 22.26
CA PHE A 96 -8.40 -4.57 23.47
C PHE A 96 -8.61 -5.44 24.71
N LYS A 97 -9.32 -6.56 24.60
CA LYS A 97 -9.49 -7.55 25.67
C LYS A 97 -8.13 -8.07 26.17
N TYR A 98 -7.24 -8.43 25.24
CA TYR A 98 -5.89 -8.87 25.61
C TYR A 98 -5.06 -7.73 26.24
N LEU A 99 -5.08 -6.53 25.67
CA LEU A 99 -4.39 -5.36 26.21
C LEU A 99 -4.85 -5.02 27.64
N SER A 100 -6.16 -5.03 27.87
CA SER A 100 -6.74 -4.77 29.20
C SER A 100 -6.36 -5.83 30.24
N SER A 101 -5.93 -7.01 29.81
CA SER A 101 -5.45 -8.09 30.69
C SER A 101 -3.95 -8.02 30.98
N CYS A 102 -3.18 -7.24 30.21
CA CYS A 102 -1.73 -7.07 30.39
C CYS A 102 -1.43 -6.40 31.75
N LYS A 103 -0.48 -6.97 32.49
CA LYS A 103 -0.07 -6.46 33.83
C LYS A 103 1.25 -5.70 33.77
N SER A 104 2.03 -5.92 32.73
CA SER A 104 3.37 -5.34 32.56
C SER A 104 3.58 -4.85 31.12
N GLU A 105 4.63 -4.03 30.92
CA GLU A 105 5.09 -3.62 29.59
C GLU A 105 5.49 -4.84 28.76
N ALA A 106 6.14 -5.84 29.36
CA ALA A 106 6.55 -7.07 28.71
C ALA A 106 5.35 -7.85 28.14
N ASP A 107 4.19 -7.84 28.84
CA ASP A 107 2.97 -8.50 28.33
C ASP A 107 2.45 -7.79 27.09
N ILE A 108 2.45 -6.44 27.08
CA ILE A 108 2.05 -5.62 25.92
C ILE A 108 2.94 -5.94 24.71
N LEU A 109 4.27 -5.95 24.92
CA LEU A 109 5.23 -6.26 23.86
C LEU A 109 5.09 -7.69 23.34
N SER A 110 4.89 -8.66 24.25
CA SER A 110 4.64 -10.06 23.90
C SER A 110 3.37 -10.22 23.07
N LEU A 111 2.31 -9.47 23.38
CA LEU A 111 1.07 -9.48 22.59
C LEU A 111 1.33 -8.99 21.18
N PHE A 112 1.91 -7.80 21.00
CA PHE A 112 2.18 -7.23 19.68
C PHE A 112 3.20 -8.02 18.86
N SER A 113 4.15 -8.70 19.51
CA SER A 113 5.10 -9.60 18.84
C SER A 113 4.46 -10.83 18.22
N LYS A 114 3.28 -11.23 18.71
CA LYS A 114 2.55 -12.41 18.20
C LYS A 114 1.60 -12.08 17.05
N VAL A 115 1.19 -10.83 16.88
CA VAL A 115 0.21 -10.45 15.86
C VAL A 115 0.80 -10.60 14.47
N GLU A 116 0.28 -11.53 13.68
CA GLU A 116 0.51 -11.62 12.24
C GLU A 116 -0.56 -10.79 11.52
N GLY A 117 -0.14 -9.80 10.77
CA GLY A 117 -1.04 -8.91 10.05
C GLY A 117 -0.65 -7.44 10.14
N PRO A 118 -1.23 -6.58 9.30
CA PRO A 118 -0.96 -5.15 9.28
C PRO A 118 -1.66 -4.43 10.42
N TRP A 119 -0.94 -3.58 11.15
CA TRP A 119 -1.55 -2.77 12.20
C TRP A 119 -0.85 -1.44 12.46
N SER A 120 -1.65 -0.49 12.96
CA SER A 120 -1.22 0.65 13.75
C SER A 120 -2.22 0.87 14.88
N PHE A 121 -1.75 1.35 16.02
CA PHE A 121 -2.59 1.51 17.21
C PHE A 121 -2.24 2.74 18.02
N ILE A 122 -3.19 3.15 18.86
CA ILE A 122 -3.03 4.12 19.94
C ILE A 122 -3.74 3.55 21.17
N TYR A 123 -3.02 3.41 22.27
CA TYR A 123 -3.55 2.85 23.52
C TYR A 123 -3.20 3.72 24.71
N TYR A 124 -4.22 4.19 25.41
CA TYR A 124 -4.08 4.99 26.63
C TYR A 124 -4.38 4.13 27.85
N GLN A 125 -3.41 4.05 28.78
CA GLN A 125 -3.57 3.42 30.09
C GLN A 125 -3.93 4.49 31.12
N ALA A 126 -5.15 4.47 31.62
CA ALA A 126 -5.68 5.50 32.51
C ALA A 126 -4.97 5.52 33.88
N SER A 127 -4.65 4.33 34.44
CA SER A 127 -4.05 4.21 35.78
C SER A 127 -2.63 4.75 35.88
N SER A 128 -1.86 4.66 34.79
CA SER A 128 -0.46 5.09 34.72
C SER A 128 -0.25 6.36 33.88
N HIS A 129 -1.32 6.87 33.27
CA HIS A 129 -1.27 8.00 32.33
C HIS A 129 -0.30 7.82 31.14
N HIS A 130 -0.10 6.55 30.74
CA HIS A 130 0.77 6.21 29.62
C HIS A 130 -0.01 6.19 28.29
N LEU A 131 0.59 6.78 27.28
CA LEU A 131 0.12 6.68 25.91
C LEU A 131 1.09 5.83 25.10
N TRP A 132 0.60 4.69 24.61
CA TRP A 132 1.31 3.76 23.73
C TRP A 132 0.85 3.93 22.30
N PHE A 133 1.76 3.85 21.35
CA PHE A 133 1.42 3.88 19.93
C PHE A 133 2.53 3.26 19.07
N GLY A 134 2.17 2.79 17.89
CA GLY A 134 3.14 2.22 16.97
C GLY A 134 2.50 1.59 15.74
N ARG A 135 3.36 0.98 14.95
CA ARG A 135 3.03 0.31 13.68
C ARG A 135 3.65 -1.09 13.67
N ASP A 136 3.08 -2.00 12.84
CA ASP A 136 3.66 -3.32 12.60
C ASP A 136 5.08 -3.23 12.01
N PHE A 137 5.80 -4.35 12.05
CA PHE A 137 7.19 -4.45 11.64
C PHE A 137 7.46 -3.89 10.23
N PHE A 138 6.57 -4.11 9.28
CA PHE A 138 6.68 -3.57 7.93
C PHE A 138 6.10 -2.16 7.78
N GLY A 139 5.36 -1.66 8.76
CA GLY A 139 4.67 -0.38 8.67
C GLY A 139 3.56 -0.35 7.61
N ARG A 140 2.82 -1.45 7.47
CA ARG A 140 1.76 -1.62 6.45
C ARG A 140 0.54 -0.73 6.66
N ARG A 141 0.39 -0.16 7.88
CA ARG A 141 -0.61 0.87 8.18
C ARG A 141 0.08 2.20 8.46
N SER A 142 -0.46 3.27 7.92
CA SER A 142 0.02 4.62 8.19
C SER A 142 -0.26 5.03 9.62
N LEU A 143 0.72 5.64 10.26
CA LEU A 143 0.59 6.39 11.49
C LEU A 143 1.58 7.56 11.43
N LEU A 144 1.09 8.76 11.64
CA LEU A 144 1.83 10.00 11.57
C LEU A 144 1.82 10.67 12.95
N TRP A 145 2.84 11.44 13.25
CA TRP A 145 2.85 12.38 14.38
C TRP A 145 3.12 13.80 13.92
N GLN A 146 2.60 14.74 14.68
CA GLN A 146 2.84 16.18 14.49
C GLN A 146 2.97 16.84 15.85
N PHE A 147 4.02 17.62 16.06
CA PHE A 147 4.28 18.36 17.30
C PHE A 147 4.07 19.84 17.07
N SER A 148 3.48 20.54 18.05
CA SER A 148 3.40 22.01 18.05
C SER A 148 4.78 22.62 18.28
N ASN A 149 5.06 23.79 17.71
CA ASN A 149 6.37 24.44 17.84
C ASN A 149 6.74 24.80 19.29
N LEU A 150 5.77 24.91 20.18
CA LEU A 150 5.94 25.38 21.56
C LEU A 150 5.85 24.23 22.60
N GLY A 151 5.82 22.97 22.19
CA GLY A 151 5.71 21.82 23.11
C GLY A 151 4.38 21.75 23.89
N ARG A 152 3.37 22.48 23.47
CA ARG A 152 2.08 22.54 24.18
C ARG A 152 1.10 21.45 23.77
N SER A 153 1.34 20.81 22.64
CA SER A 153 0.48 19.75 22.12
C SER A 153 1.21 18.90 21.09
N PHE A 154 0.73 17.67 20.91
CA PHE A 154 1.07 16.83 19.77
C PHE A 154 -0.15 16.04 19.30
N CYS A 155 -0.09 15.54 18.09
CA CYS A 155 -1.14 14.74 17.48
C CYS A 155 -0.55 13.49 16.86
N ILE A 156 -1.20 12.35 17.07
CA ILE A 156 -0.90 11.06 16.41
C ILE A 156 -2.12 10.71 15.57
N SER A 157 -1.93 10.40 14.28
CA SER A 157 -3.05 10.15 13.37
C SER A 157 -2.65 9.20 12.24
N SER A 158 -3.60 8.41 11.75
CA SER A 158 -3.41 7.53 10.58
C SER A 158 -3.33 8.28 9.25
N VAL A 159 -3.68 9.56 9.22
CA VAL A 159 -3.63 10.44 8.04
C VAL A 159 -3.30 11.86 8.47
N GLY A 160 -2.57 12.58 7.65
CA GLY A 160 -2.29 14.00 7.87
C GLY A 160 -3.42 14.92 7.39
N ALA A 161 -3.23 16.20 7.66
CA ALA A 161 -4.05 17.30 7.19
C ALA A 161 -3.15 18.46 6.77
N GLN A 162 -3.75 19.52 6.24
CA GLN A 162 -3.01 20.70 5.81
C GLN A 162 -2.17 21.28 6.95
N ILE A 163 -0.91 21.65 6.65
CA ILE A 163 0.01 22.21 7.63
C ILE A 163 -0.39 23.64 7.94
N SER A 164 -0.72 23.92 9.19
CA SER A 164 -1.02 25.28 9.65
C SER A 164 0.24 26.03 10.05
N ARG A 165 0.23 27.35 9.93
CA ARG A 165 1.29 28.21 10.46
C ARG A 165 1.54 27.91 11.95
N GLY A 166 2.79 27.75 12.34
CA GLY A 166 3.16 27.47 13.74
C GLY A 166 3.11 25.98 14.16
N THR A 167 2.90 25.04 13.22
CA THR A 167 3.03 23.60 13.44
C THR A 167 4.17 23.04 12.61
N LYS A 168 4.84 22.00 13.12
CA LYS A 168 5.79 21.22 12.34
C LYS A 168 5.07 20.40 11.28
N PRO A 169 5.74 20.02 10.17
CA PRO A 169 5.18 19.06 9.23
C PRO A 169 4.81 17.74 9.90
N TRP A 170 3.86 17.03 9.32
CA TRP A 170 3.60 15.65 9.66
C TRP A 170 4.82 14.80 9.34
N GLN A 171 5.13 13.83 10.20
CA GLN A 171 6.19 12.85 10.00
C GLN A 171 5.64 11.45 10.23
N GLU A 172 6.20 10.45 9.56
CA GLU A 172 5.80 9.07 9.82
C GLU A 172 6.34 8.60 11.17
N VAL A 173 5.48 7.94 11.96
CA VAL A 173 5.92 7.17 13.11
C VAL A 173 6.75 6.00 12.59
N PRO A 174 8.03 5.87 12.99
CA PRO A 174 8.87 4.79 12.49
C PRO A 174 8.32 3.41 12.84
N ALA A 175 8.39 2.47 11.90
CA ALA A 175 7.98 1.07 12.11
C ALA A 175 9.08 0.23 12.81
N ALA A 176 10.18 0.86 13.24
CA ALA A 176 11.30 0.20 13.90
C ALA A 176 10.98 -0.34 15.31
N GLY A 177 9.79 -0.03 15.83
CA GLY A 177 9.32 -0.45 17.14
C GLY A 177 8.04 0.28 17.54
N ILE A 178 7.69 0.19 18.83
CA ILE A 178 6.57 0.95 19.41
C ILE A 178 7.08 1.96 20.44
N PHE A 179 6.26 2.94 20.74
CA PHE A 179 6.58 4.07 21.61
C PHE A 179 5.60 4.15 22.77
N ARG A 180 6.11 4.65 23.92
CA ARG A 180 5.31 4.99 25.09
C ARG A 180 5.72 6.37 25.60
N THR A 181 4.78 7.19 26.02
CA THR A 181 5.05 8.43 26.75
C THR A 181 4.21 8.52 28.00
N ASP A 182 4.78 9.09 29.08
CA ASP A 182 4.08 9.46 30.30
C ASP A 182 3.52 10.87 30.13
N LEU A 183 2.19 10.99 30.09
CA LEU A 183 1.49 12.25 29.86
C LEU A 183 1.53 13.17 31.09
N ASN A 184 1.60 12.63 32.32
CA ASN A 184 1.75 13.43 33.52
C ASN A 184 3.13 14.08 33.59
N TYR A 185 4.18 13.29 33.30
CA TYR A 185 5.52 13.81 33.20
C TYR A 185 5.64 14.89 32.12
N ALA A 186 5.13 14.60 30.93
CA ALA A 186 5.16 15.54 29.80
C ALA A 186 4.44 16.86 30.12
N ALA A 187 3.31 16.79 30.81
CA ALA A 187 2.55 17.97 31.21
C ALA A 187 3.27 18.82 32.26
N SER A 188 3.97 18.19 33.23
CA SER A 188 4.68 18.89 34.31
C SER A 188 6.03 19.44 33.85
N SER A 189 6.80 18.67 33.09
CA SER A 189 8.16 19.02 32.65
C SER A 189 8.20 19.89 31.41
N ARG A 190 7.13 19.87 30.59
CA ARG A 190 7.06 20.41 29.23
C ARG A 190 7.99 19.70 28.24
N TYR A 191 8.47 18.51 28.58
CA TYR A 191 9.28 17.64 27.73
C TYR A 191 8.53 16.34 27.47
N VAL A 192 8.45 15.94 26.22
CA VAL A 192 7.86 14.66 25.80
C VAL A 192 8.99 13.63 25.67
N ILE A 193 9.03 12.68 26.60
CA ILE A 193 9.94 11.55 26.50
C ILE A 193 9.20 10.38 25.86
N LEU A 194 9.71 9.94 24.71
CA LEU A 194 9.23 8.77 24.00
C LEU A 194 10.12 7.58 24.33
N ASN A 195 9.66 6.71 25.23
CA ASN A 195 10.32 5.44 25.49
C ASN A 195 10.13 4.53 24.28
N PHE A 196 11.24 4.06 23.70
CA PHE A 196 11.26 3.27 22.49
C PHE A 196 11.52 1.79 22.81
N TYR A 197 10.72 0.91 22.17
CA TYR A 197 10.78 -0.53 22.27
C TYR A 197 11.01 -1.10 20.87
N PRO A 198 12.28 -1.43 20.51
CA PRO A 198 12.65 -1.84 19.16
C PRO A 198 12.20 -3.26 18.80
N TRP A 199 12.13 -3.55 17.51
CA TRP A 199 12.09 -4.91 17.01
C TRP A 199 13.48 -5.54 17.05
N LYS A 200 13.58 -6.79 17.57
CA LYS A 200 14.83 -7.52 17.70
C LYS A 200 14.62 -9.01 17.37
N HIS A 201 15.61 -9.66 16.77
CA HIS A 201 15.61 -11.12 16.66
C HIS A 201 15.97 -11.74 18.01
N ILE A 202 15.43 -12.93 18.31
CA ILE A 202 15.71 -13.66 19.55
C ILE A 202 17.20 -14.01 19.67
N SER A 203 17.87 -14.27 18.55
CA SER A 203 19.30 -14.61 18.48
C SER A 203 20.26 -13.43 18.70
N GLU A 204 19.78 -12.21 18.76
CA GLU A 204 20.62 -11.03 18.92
C GLU A 204 20.84 -10.75 20.42
N GLU A 205 22.08 -10.87 20.92
CA GLU A 205 22.39 -10.66 22.35
C GLU A 205 22.37 -9.19 22.76
N ASN A 206 22.77 -8.28 21.87
CA ASN A 206 22.85 -6.83 22.15
C ASN A 206 21.86 -6.01 21.31
N VAL A 207 21.58 -4.78 21.77
CA VAL A 207 20.94 -3.75 20.94
C VAL A 207 21.89 -3.45 19.79
N THR A 208 21.49 -3.75 18.57
CA THR A 208 22.34 -3.62 17.39
C THR A 208 22.68 -2.15 17.13
N GLU A 209 23.82 -1.89 16.47
CA GLU A 209 24.18 -0.54 15.96
C GLU A 209 23.05 0.03 15.08
N GLU A 210 22.30 -0.84 14.42
CA GLU A 210 21.12 -0.49 13.63
C GLU A 210 20.05 0.23 14.49
N CYS A 211 19.74 -0.27 15.70
CA CYS A 211 18.79 0.39 16.59
C CYS A 211 19.29 1.77 17.05
N ILE A 212 20.60 1.91 17.31
CA ILE A 212 21.20 3.18 17.70
C ILE A 212 21.13 4.17 16.52
N THR A 213 21.41 3.71 15.33
CA THR A 213 21.32 4.52 14.10
C THR A 213 19.89 5.01 13.87
N VAL A 214 18.90 4.13 14.01
CA VAL A 214 17.47 4.48 13.90
C VAL A 214 17.08 5.52 14.94
N LEU A 215 17.47 5.35 16.21
CA LEU A 215 17.21 6.33 17.27
C LEU A 215 17.81 7.70 16.96
N THR A 216 19.05 7.72 16.46
CA THR A 216 19.74 8.95 16.08
C THR A 216 19.00 9.66 14.95
N GLN A 217 18.60 8.93 13.90
CA GLN A 217 17.86 9.48 12.78
C GLN A 217 16.50 10.06 13.21
N ILE A 218 15.74 9.32 14.03
CA ILE A 218 14.45 9.81 14.55
C ILE A 218 14.66 11.09 15.36
N SER A 219 15.68 11.14 16.23
CA SER A 219 15.93 12.26 17.14
C SER A 219 16.30 13.55 16.41
N THR A 220 16.96 13.47 15.25
CA THR A 220 17.36 14.68 14.48
C THR A 220 16.19 15.48 13.91
N ASP A 221 15.06 14.81 13.64
CA ASP A 221 13.91 15.44 12.99
C ASP A 221 12.86 15.96 13.98
N LEU A 222 12.99 15.59 15.26
CA LEU A 222 12.04 15.97 16.30
C LEU A 222 12.36 17.36 16.90
N PRO A 223 11.35 18.08 17.43
CA PRO A 223 11.58 19.33 18.15
C PRO A 223 12.44 19.12 19.41
N ALA A 224 13.18 20.14 19.83
CA ALA A 224 14.09 20.08 20.98
C ALA A 224 13.43 19.67 22.32
N PHE A 225 12.13 19.81 22.47
CA PHE A 225 11.38 19.38 23.65
C PHE A 225 10.86 17.93 23.55
N VAL A 226 11.19 17.20 22.48
CA VAL A 226 10.86 15.77 22.30
C VAL A 226 12.16 14.99 22.25
N SER A 227 12.28 13.98 23.08
CA SER A 227 13.42 13.06 23.06
C SER A 227 12.95 11.63 22.94
N VAL A 228 13.65 10.83 22.14
CA VAL A 228 13.45 9.39 22.06
C VAL A 228 14.56 8.70 22.83
N VAL A 229 14.18 7.86 23.78
CA VAL A 229 15.11 7.13 24.63
C VAL A 229 14.80 5.64 24.60
N MET A 230 15.83 4.82 24.68
CA MET A 230 15.63 3.38 24.91
C MET A 230 14.95 3.18 26.26
N ASN A 231 13.99 2.26 26.31
CA ASN A 231 13.35 1.90 27.57
C ASN A 231 14.37 1.34 28.57
N GLU A 232 14.25 1.73 29.85
CA GLU A 232 15.21 1.40 30.91
C GLU A 232 15.36 -0.12 31.13
N ALA A 233 14.27 -0.84 30.99
CA ALA A 233 14.23 -2.30 31.16
C ALA A 233 14.79 -3.09 29.96
N LYS A 234 15.25 -2.39 28.91
CA LYS A 234 15.78 -2.99 27.66
C LYS A 234 14.83 -4.01 27.02
N LEU A 235 13.54 -3.82 27.20
CA LEU A 235 12.50 -4.65 26.58
C LEU A 235 12.42 -4.39 25.08
N TYR A 236 11.98 -5.38 24.32
CA TYR A 236 11.89 -5.33 22.86
C TYR A 236 10.71 -6.16 22.34
N LEU A 237 10.33 -5.89 21.08
CA LEU A 237 9.42 -6.76 20.31
C LEU A 237 10.24 -7.80 19.55
N VAL A 238 9.69 -8.99 19.43
CA VAL A 238 10.31 -10.05 18.62
C VAL A 238 9.96 -9.84 17.15
N LYS A 239 10.97 -9.76 16.28
CA LYS A 239 10.77 -9.65 14.81
C LYS A 239 9.96 -10.85 14.31
N PRO A 240 8.88 -10.63 13.53
CA PRO A 240 7.96 -11.69 13.10
C PRO A 240 8.48 -12.51 11.91
N VAL A 241 9.67 -12.20 11.41
CA VAL A 241 10.28 -12.84 10.24
C VAL A 241 11.68 -13.33 10.55
N VAL A 242 12.11 -14.40 9.87
CA VAL A 242 13.48 -14.88 9.99
C VAL A 242 14.47 -13.89 9.33
N PRO A 243 15.74 -13.87 9.78
CA PRO A 243 16.77 -13.05 9.12
C PRO A 243 16.94 -13.42 7.65
N LEU A 244 17.30 -12.42 6.84
CA LEU A 244 17.62 -12.64 5.43
C LEU A 244 18.85 -13.53 5.30
N ASN A 245 18.77 -14.54 4.43
CA ASN A 245 19.90 -15.38 4.07
C ASN A 245 20.91 -14.57 3.25
N MET A 246 22.05 -14.25 3.85
CA MET A 246 23.11 -13.43 3.28
C MET A 246 24.19 -14.27 2.55
N MET A 247 23.93 -15.54 2.27
CA MET A 247 24.90 -16.37 1.53
C MET A 247 25.22 -15.74 0.18
N SER A 248 26.50 -15.47 -0.06
CA SER A 248 27.03 -14.86 -1.27
C SER A 248 27.80 -15.85 -2.15
N CYS A 249 28.17 -17.01 -1.62
CA CYS A 249 28.83 -18.06 -2.35
C CYS A 249 27.85 -19.20 -2.65
N GLN A 250 27.66 -19.45 -3.92
CA GLN A 250 27.08 -20.71 -4.37
C GLN A 250 28.08 -21.81 -4.02
N ALA A 251 27.73 -22.67 -3.05
CA ALA A 251 28.50 -23.88 -2.78
C ALA A 251 28.26 -24.83 -3.95
N SER A 252 29.10 -24.73 -4.99
CA SER A 252 29.02 -25.42 -6.26
C SER A 252 27.60 -25.41 -6.87
N PRO A 253 27.38 -25.22 -8.07
CA PRO A 253 27.68 -26.25 -9.02
C PRO A 253 27.93 -25.77 -10.45
N GLU A 254 28.63 -26.59 -11.14
CA GLU A 254 28.69 -26.70 -12.58
C GLU A 254 27.33 -26.77 -13.32
N THR A 255 26.21 -26.73 -12.59
CA THR A 255 24.86 -27.02 -13.14
C THR A 255 24.13 -25.85 -13.74
N HIS A 256 24.48 -24.60 -13.49
CA HIS A 256 23.64 -23.46 -13.93
C HIS A 256 24.31 -22.44 -14.84
N CYS A 257 25.57 -22.64 -15.26
CA CYS A 257 26.12 -21.93 -16.42
C CYS A 257 25.53 -22.48 -17.75
N ARG A 258 24.20 -22.58 -17.82
CA ARG A 258 23.57 -22.78 -19.12
C ARG A 258 23.73 -21.49 -19.87
N LYS A 259 24.49 -21.54 -20.96
CA LYS A 259 24.50 -20.53 -22.02
C LYS A 259 23.07 -20.42 -22.56
N ILE A 260 22.22 -19.70 -21.84
CA ILE A 260 20.95 -19.24 -22.38
C ILE A 260 21.35 -18.16 -23.36
N SER A 261 21.39 -18.56 -24.63
CA SER A 261 21.77 -17.71 -25.74
C SER A 261 20.89 -16.47 -25.78
N SER A 262 21.32 -15.42 -26.48
CA SER A 262 20.67 -14.13 -26.71
C SER A 262 19.30 -14.19 -27.39
N VAL A 263 18.61 -15.33 -27.34
CA VAL A 263 17.25 -15.56 -27.85
C VAL A 263 16.25 -14.90 -26.91
N PRO A 264 15.17 -14.30 -27.43
CA PRO A 264 14.09 -13.75 -26.60
C PRO A 264 13.59 -14.75 -25.56
N PRO A 265 13.24 -14.32 -24.33
CA PRO A 265 12.72 -15.22 -23.31
C PRO A 265 11.50 -16.00 -23.82
N THR A 266 11.55 -17.33 -23.69
CA THR A 266 10.45 -18.22 -24.08
C THR A 266 9.95 -19.03 -22.88
N ARG A 267 8.77 -19.61 -22.99
CA ARG A 267 8.19 -20.50 -21.98
C ARG A 267 9.11 -21.71 -21.73
N GLU A 268 9.69 -22.26 -22.77
CA GLU A 268 10.60 -23.41 -22.72
C GLU A 268 11.82 -23.08 -21.87
N THR A 269 12.30 -21.82 -21.90
CA THR A 269 13.39 -21.37 -21.06
C THR A 269 13.06 -21.48 -19.56
N LEU A 270 11.82 -21.10 -19.16
CA LEU A 270 11.38 -21.27 -17.77
C LEU A 270 11.11 -22.75 -17.44
N GLN A 271 10.57 -23.54 -18.36
CA GLN A 271 10.30 -24.96 -18.11
C GLN A 271 11.55 -25.78 -17.83
N VAL A 272 12.70 -25.38 -18.33
CA VAL A 272 13.97 -26.03 -18.04
C VAL A 272 14.30 -26.05 -16.54
N PHE A 273 13.90 -25.02 -15.78
CA PHE A 273 14.11 -24.98 -14.33
C PHE A 273 13.33 -26.04 -13.57
N PHE A 274 12.21 -26.54 -14.12
CA PHE A 274 11.43 -27.63 -13.52
C PHE A 274 12.03 -29.02 -13.73
N THR A 275 13.12 -29.14 -14.49
CA THR A 275 13.91 -30.40 -14.54
C THR A 275 14.71 -30.62 -13.26
N ASP A 276 14.99 -29.55 -12.51
CA ASP A 276 15.56 -29.61 -11.18
C ASP A 276 14.45 -29.86 -10.14
N GLU A 277 14.49 -31.01 -9.48
CA GLU A 277 13.51 -31.41 -8.48
C GLU A 277 13.53 -30.49 -7.23
N HIS A 278 14.71 -29.98 -6.86
CA HIS A 278 14.84 -29.03 -5.74
C HIS A 278 14.11 -27.73 -6.08
N MET A 279 14.40 -27.12 -7.23
CA MET A 279 13.75 -25.91 -7.67
C MET A 279 12.22 -26.07 -7.78
N ARG A 280 11.77 -27.22 -8.29
CA ARG A 280 10.32 -27.52 -8.35
C ARG A 280 9.68 -27.52 -6.97
N ARG A 281 10.31 -28.17 -5.98
CA ARG A 281 9.81 -28.19 -4.59
C ARG A 281 9.77 -26.80 -3.99
N VAL A 282 10.82 -26.00 -4.18
CA VAL A 282 10.90 -24.62 -3.69
C VAL A 282 9.79 -23.77 -4.29
N VAL A 283 9.53 -23.88 -5.60
CA VAL A 283 8.44 -23.15 -6.28
C VAL A 283 7.07 -23.56 -5.75
N HIS A 284 6.82 -24.87 -5.55
CA HIS A 284 5.54 -25.33 -5.00
C HIS A 284 5.34 -24.84 -3.56
N GLN A 285 6.35 -24.92 -2.71
CA GLN A 285 6.29 -24.39 -1.34
C GLN A 285 6.01 -22.88 -1.32
N PHE A 286 6.70 -22.12 -2.18
CA PHE A 286 6.44 -20.68 -2.33
C PHE A 286 4.99 -20.40 -2.75
N LEU A 287 4.50 -21.15 -3.74
CA LEU A 287 3.13 -21.00 -4.25
C LEU A 287 2.09 -21.31 -3.17
N ASP A 288 2.30 -22.37 -2.39
CA ASP A 288 1.40 -22.75 -1.28
C ASP A 288 1.36 -21.66 -0.21
N ILE A 289 2.53 -21.16 0.23
CA ILE A 289 2.62 -20.11 1.24
C ILE A 289 1.98 -18.81 0.74
N LEU A 290 2.27 -18.40 -0.50
CA LEU A 290 1.67 -17.20 -1.10
C LEU A 290 0.15 -17.36 -1.29
N SER A 291 -0.31 -18.57 -1.65
CA SER A 291 -1.73 -18.89 -1.77
C SER A 291 -2.45 -18.75 -0.42
N VAL A 292 -1.85 -19.22 0.66
CA VAL A 292 -2.37 -19.03 2.04
C VAL A 292 -2.38 -17.56 2.42
N ALA A 293 -1.34 -16.80 2.06
CA ALA A 293 -1.28 -15.36 2.29
C ALA A 293 -2.41 -14.61 1.57
N VAL A 294 -2.70 -14.94 0.31
CA VAL A 294 -3.84 -14.40 -0.44
C VAL A 294 -5.16 -14.82 0.22
N LYS A 295 -5.31 -16.11 0.55
CA LYS A 295 -6.49 -16.67 1.21
C LYS A 295 -6.88 -15.89 2.45
N ARG A 296 -5.94 -15.66 3.38
CA ARG A 296 -6.16 -14.91 4.63
C ARG A 296 -6.67 -13.48 4.36
N ARG A 297 -6.32 -12.89 3.20
CA ARG A 297 -6.66 -11.51 2.82
C ARG A 297 -7.97 -11.36 2.08
N VAL A 298 -8.60 -12.43 1.63
CA VAL A 298 -9.84 -12.39 0.85
C VAL A 298 -10.99 -13.16 1.47
N LEU A 299 -10.70 -14.00 2.49
CA LEU A 299 -11.72 -14.66 3.30
C LEU A 299 -12.21 -13.75 4.44
N HIS A 300 -13.26 -14.20 5.10
CA HIS A 300 -13.88 -13.53 6.28
C HIS A 300 -14.28 -12.07 6.04
N LEU A 301 -14.51 -11.69 4.79
CA LEU A 301 -15.11 -10.40 4.45
C LEU A 301 -16.64 -10.48 4.60
N LEU A 302 -17.24 -9.38 5.01
CA LEU A 302 -18.70 -9.25 4.95
C LEU A 302 -19.14 -9.30 3.49
N ARG A 303 -19.99 -10.27 3.19
CA ARG A 303 -20.52 -10.48 1.84
C ARG A 303 -22.04 -10.29 1.85
N ASP A 304 -22.59 -9.89 0.70
CA ASP A 304 -24.05 -9.75 0.53
C ASP A 304 -24.81 -11.07 0.77
N ARG A 305 -24.13 -12.22 0.80
CA ARG A 305 -24.69 -13.54 1.16
C ARG A 305 -25.01 -13.69 2.64
N ASP A 306 -24.36 -12.89 3.48
CA ASP A 306 -24.58 -12.87 4.94
C ASP A 306 -25.81 -12.03 5.29
N LEU A 307 -26.51 -11.47 4.26
CA LEU A 307 -27.81 -10.81 4.42
C LEU A 307 -28.93 -11.82 4.62
N PRO A 308 -30.04 -11.44 5.31
CA PRO A 308 -31.16 -12.33 5.53
C PRO A 308 -31.70 -12.93 4.22
N PRO A 309 -32.20 -14.20 4.24
CA PRO A 309 -32.56 -14.96 3.03
C PRO A 309 -33.70 -14.37 2.18
N ASN A 310 -34.28 -13.26 2.61
CA ASN A 310 -35.38 -12.58 1.91
C ASN A 310 -34.88 -11.63 0.78
N VAL A 311 -33.57 -11.44 0.61
CA VAL A 311 -33.00 -10.59 -0.44
C VAL A 311 -32.43 -11.50 -1.54
N ILE A 312 -33.22 -11.80 -2.55
CA ILE A 312 -32.76 -12.54 -3.74
C ILE A 312 -32.09 -11.55 -4.69
N LEU A 313 -30.76 -11.45 -4.62
CA LEU A 313 -29.98 -10.74 -5.64
C LEU A 313 -29.86 -11.62 -6.90
N LYS A 314 -30.17 -11.09 -8.06
CA LYS A 314 -29.87 -11.76 -9.34
C LYS A 314 -28.34 -11.82 -9.52
N SER A 315 -27.83 -12.86 -10.16
CA SER A 315 -26.37 -13.05 -10.32
C SER A 315 -25.67 -11.87 -11.04
N CYS A 316 -26.41 -11.10 -11.84
CA CYS A 316 -25.90 -9.90 -12.51
C CYS A 316 -25.75 -8.66 -11.61
N ASP A 317 -26.32 -8.68 -10.39
CA ASP A 317 -26.31 -7.55 -9.45
C ASP A 317 -25.23 -7.69 -8.34
N ARG A 318 -24.44 -8.77 -8.39
CA ARG A 318 -23.41 -9.02 -7.38
C ARG A 318 -22.25 -8.05 -7.55
N LYS A 319 -21.86 -7.44 -6.44
CA LYS A 319 -20.74 -6.52 -6.35
C LYS A 319 -19.47 -7.28 -6.00
N ALA A 320 -18.33 -6.83 -6.55
CA ALA A 320 -17.03 -7.30 -6.11
C ALA A 320 -16.73 -6.80 -4.70
N ASN A 321 -16.31 -7.68 -3.78
CA ASN A 321 -15.78 -7.31 -2.47
C ASN A 321 -14.28 -7.08 -2.49
N VAL A 322 -13.59 -7.67 -3.49
CA VAL A 322 -12.15 -7.59 -3.66
C VAL A 322 -11.81 -6.98 -5.01
N ALA A 323 -10.87 -6.04 -4.97
CA ALA A 323 -10.26 -5.48 -6.17
C ALA A 323 -8.73 -5.69 -6.15
N ILE A 324 -8.11 -5.60 -7.30
CA ILE A 324 -6.66 -5.74 -7.48
C ILE A 324 -6.14 -4.54 -8.26
N LEU A 325 -5.05 -3.89 -7.78
CA LEU A 325 -4.31 -2.94 -8.61
C LEU A 325 -3.64 -3.70 -9.74
N PHE A 326 -4.12 -3.51 -10.96
CA PHE A 326 -3.85 -4.42 -12.06
C PHE A 326 -3.22 -3.74 -13.27
N SER A 327 -1.92 -3.97 -13.48
CA SER A 327 -1.18 -3.54 -14.68
C SER A 327 -1.02 -4.64 -15.73
N GLY A 328 -1.43 -5.88 -15.41
CA GLY A 328 -1.10 -7.07 -16.20
C GLY A 328 0.34 -7.54 -16.04
N GLY A 329 1.13 -6.90 -15.16
CA GLY A 329 2.45 -7.36 -14.75
C GLY A 329 2.37 -8.60 -13.86
N ILE A 330 3.47 -9.38 -13.81
CA ILE A 330 3.50 -10.69 -13.16
C ILE A 330 2.98 -10.68 -11.72
N ASP A 331 3.29 -9.65 -10.91
CA ASP A 331 2.88 -9.56 -9.51
C ASP A 331 1.36 -9.54 -9.39
N SER A 332 0.70 -8.68 -10.16
CA SER A 332 -0.76 -8.55 -10.17
C SER A 332 -1.44 -9.77 -10.80
N MET A 333 -0.82 -10.39 -11.80
CA MET A 333 -1.34 -11.61 -12.45
C MET A 333 -1.34 -12.80 -11.49
N VAL A 334 -0.25 -13.03 -10.76
CA VAL A 334 -0.18 -14.12 -9.77
C VAL A 334 -1.18 -13.89 -8.63
N ILE A 335 -1.28 -12.65 -8.11
CA ILE A 335 -2.30 -12.30 -7.12
C ILE A 335 -3.71 -12.57 -7.65
N ALA A 336 -4.02 -12.19 -8.89
CA ALA A 336 -5.34 -12.41 -9.49
C ALA A 336 -5.67 -13.90 -9.61
N ALA A 337 -4.74 -14.71 -10.13
CA ALA A 337 -4.91 -16.14 -10.27
C ALA A 337 -5.07 -16.86 -8.92
N LEU A 338 -4.34 -16.42 -7.87
CA LEU A 338 -4.50 -16.96 -6.52
C LEU A 338 -5.79 -16.49 -5.86
N THR A 339 -6.20 -15.24 -6.08
CA THR A 339 -7.46 -14.70 -5.56
C THR A 339 -8.66 -15.49 -6.08
N ASP A 340 -8.65 -15.84 -7.37
CA ASP A 340 -9.67 -16.66 -8.01
C ASP A 340 -9.89 -18.00 -7.29
N ARG A 341 -8.83 -18.64 -6.79
CA ARG A 341 -8.92 -19.92 -6.08
C ARG A 341 -9.63 -19.84 -4.72
N HIS A 342 -9.72 -18.65 -4.13
CA HIS A 342 -10.18 -18.48 -2.75
C HIS A 342 -11.49 -17.70 -2.62
N ILE A 343 -11.90 -16.97 -3.64
CA ILE A 343 -13.18 -16.25 -3.66
C ILE A 343 -14.27 -17.15 -4.27
N PRO A 344 -15.51 -17.13 -3.74
CA PRO A 344 -16.63 -17.85 -4.35
C PRO A 344 -16.76 -17.60 -5.85
N LEU A 345 -17.01 -18.63 -6.65
CA LEU A 345 -16.96 -18.55 -8.11
C LEU A 345 -17.97 -17.56 -8.71
N ASP A 346 -19.07 -17.33 -8.03
CA ASP A 346 -20.14 -16.41 -8.41
C ASP A 346 -19.92 -14.96 -7.96
N GLU A 347 -18.83 -14.68 -7.23
CA GLU A 347 -18.41 -13.32 -6.84
C GLU A 347 -17.45 -12.75 -7.89
N PRO A 348 -17.72 -11.57 -8.49
CA PRO A 348 -16.79 -10.96 -9.43
C PRO A 348 -15.52 -10.46 -8.73
N ILE A 349 -14.44 -10.33 -9.51
CA ILE A 349 -13.17 -9.72 -9.10
C ILE A 349 -12.93 -8.48 -9.94
N ASP A 350 -12.68 -7.33 -9.30
CA ASP A 350 -12.38 -6.08 -9.98
C ASP A 350 -10.88 -5.95 -10.24
N LEU A 351 -10.51 -5.73 -11.51
CA LEU A 351 -9.14 -5.47 -11.94
C LEU A 351 -9.01 -3.99 -12.29
N LEU A 352 -8.40 -3.20 -11.38
CA LEU A 352 -8.34 -1.74 -11.51
C LEU A 352 -7.10 -1.32 -12.32
N ASN A 353 -7.31 -0.82 -13.53
CA ASN A 353 -6.24 -0.43 -14.44
C ASN A 353 -6.32 1.06 -14.75
N VAL A 354 -5.33 1.85 -14.35
CA VAL A 354 -5.26 3.30 -14.56
C VAL A 354 -4.39 3.67 -15.77
N ALA A 355 -4.86 4.62 -16.54
CA ALA A 355 -4.15 5.20 -17.68
C ALA A 355 -4.28 6.73 -17.67
N PHE A 356 -3.16 7.43 -17.90
CA PHE A 356 -3.13 8.90 -18.00
C PHE A 356 -3.09 9.32 -19.47
N MET A 357 -4.09 10.12 -19.87
CA MET A 357 -4.38 10.48 -21.25
C MET A 357 -3.79 11.84 -21.59
N MET A 358 -2.92 11.88 -22.61
CA MET A 358 -2.44 13.14 -23.17
C MET A 358 -3.47 13.67 -24.18
N ARG A 359 -3.76 14.97 -24.15
CA ARG A 359 -4.50 15.61 -25.26
C ARG A 359 -3.70 15.48 -26.55
N GLU A 360 -4.33 15.06 -27.64
CA GLU A 360 -3.76 15.31 -28.96
C GLU A 360 -3.58 16.81 -29.16
N LYS A 361 -2.37 17.19 -29.53
CA LYS A 361 -2.18 18.51 -30.13
C LYS A 361 -2.92 18.45 -31.47
N THR A 362 -4.09 19.05 -31.53
CA THR A 362 -4.69 19.41 -32.83
C THR A 362 -3.61 20.16 -33.61
N MET A 363 -3.02 19.51 -34.60
CA MET A 363 -2.13 20.19 -35.53
C MET A 363 -2.94 21.30 -36.17
N PRO A 364 -2.44 22.53 -36.19
CA PRO A 364 -3.09 23.56 -37.00
C PRO A 364 -3.06 23.07 -38.42
N THR A 365 -4.23 22.87 -39.02
CA THR A 365 -4.37 22.64 -40.45
C THR A 365 -3.65 23.81 -41.14
N HIS A 366 -2.54 23.53 -41.78
CA HIS A 366 -1.87 24.51 -42.64
C HIS A 366 -2.85 24.91 -43.73
N LEU A 367 -3.44 26.09 -43.58
CA LEU A 367 -4.12 26.80 -44.64
C LEU A 367 -3.12 27.02 -45.76
N ASN A 368 -3.27 26.23 -46.82
CA ASN A 368 -2.65 26.48 -48.12
C ASN A 368 -3.06 27.88 -48.59
N ARG A 369 -2.13 28.80 -48.55
CA ARG A 369 -2.21 30.04 -49.31
C ARG A 369 -2.09 29.71 -50.80
N GLN A 370 -3.23 29.57 -51.49
CA GLN A 370 -3.27 29.72 -52.91
C GLN A 370 -4.13 30.93 -53.27
N LYS A 371 -3.57 31.71 -54.19
CA LYS A 371 -3.99 33.02 -54.64
C LYS A 371 -5.41 33.08 -55.19
N GLN A 372 -6.05 34.22 -54.90
CA GLN A 372 -7.24 34.77 -55.52
C GLN A 372 -7.36 34.59 -57.02
N LYS A 373 -8.55 34.19 -57.49
CA LYS A 373 -9.22 34.89 -58.59
C LYS A 373 -10.74 34.79 -58.38
N ASP A 374 -11.34 35.95 -58.56
CA ASP A 374 -12.78 36.26 -58.45
C ASP A 374 -13.66 35.38 -59.35
N HIS A 375 -14.83 34.98 -58.83
CA HIS A 375 -16.13 35.18 -59.51
C HIS A 375 -17.26 34.88 -58.51
N CYS A 376 -18.24 35.79 -58.59
CA CYS A 376 -19.53 35.86 -57.93
C CYS A 376 -20.44 34.72 -58.34
N GLU A 377 -21.23 34.15 -57.42
CA GLU A 377 -22.67 33.93 -57.50
C GLU A 377 -23.22 33.18 -56.29
N THR A 378 -24.43 33.56 -55.91
CA THR A 378 -25.17 33.30 -54.67
C THR A 378 -26.00 31.98 -54.73
N PRO A 379 -26.87 31.70 -53.74
CA PRO A 379 -26.80 30.46 -52.93
C PRO A 379 -27.95 29.50 -53.18
N SER A 380 -27.84 28.29 -52.75
CA SER A 380 -29.00 27.42 -52.50
C SER A 380 -28.72 26.48 -51.33
N GLU A 381 -29.62 26.48 -50.37
CA GLU A 381 -29.76 25.59 -49.25
C GLU A 381 -29.99 24.15 -49.68
N GLU A 382 -29.28 23.19 -49.09
CA GLU A 382 -29.84 21.86 -48.87
C GLU A 382 -29.22 21.22 -47.62
N PHE A 383 -30.10 20.93 -46.66
CA PHE A 383 -29.83 20.11 -45.48
C PHE A 383 -29.50 18.66 -45.92
N SER A 384 -28.34 18.16 -45.54
CA SER A 384 -28.05 16.73 -45.60
C SER A 384 -27.39 16.32 -44.28
N THR A 385 -28.18 15.63 -43.48
CA THR A 385 -27.74 14.89 -42.31
C THR A 385 -26.93 13.66 -42.74
N ASN A 386 -25.63 13.65 -42.50
CA ASN A 386 -24.85 12.44 -42.45
C ASN A 386 -23.99 12.44 -41.21
N ALA A 387 -24.44 11.68 -40.20
CA ALA A 387 -23.64 11.27 -39.05
C ALA A 387 -22.61 10.25 -39.52
N GLY A 388 -21.45 10.73 -39.95
CA GLY A 388 -20.27 9.91 -40.18
C GLY A 388 -19.63 9.63 -38.82
N ALA A 389 -19.64 8.37 -38.38
CA ALA A 389 -18.83 7.88 -37.28
C ALA A 389 -17.36 8.11 -37.64
N VAL A 390 -16.73 9.06 -36.97
CA VAL A 390 -15.27 9.21 -36.98
C VAL A 390 -14.70 8.11 -36.09
N ASP A 391 -14.10 7.09 -36.71
CA ASP A 391 -13.22 6.12 -36.08
C ASP A 391 -12.02 6.90 -35.51
N GLY A 392 -12.18 7.44 -34.31
CA GLY A 392 -11.11 8.02 -33.52
C GLY A 392 -10.26 6.88 -33.01
N ASP A 393 -9.08 6.68 -33.60
CA ASP A 393 -8.00 5.85 -33.07
C ASP A 393 -7.82 6.19 -31.58
N CYS A 394 -8.32 5.36 -30.67
CA CYS A 394 -8.43 5.66 -29.26
C CYS A 394 -7.02 5.68 -28.68
N LEU A 395 -6.49 6.85 -28.31
CA LEU A 395 -5.17 7.04 -27.67
C LEU A 395 -4.92 6.12 -26.45
N ASP A 396 -6.00 5.58 -25.89
CA ASP A 396 -6.04 4.62 -24.80
C ASP A 396 -5.31 3.32 -25.14
N ASP A 397 -5.37 2.87 -26.38
CA ASP A 397 -4.76 1.62 -26.85
C ASP A 397 -3.21 1.66 -26.89
N LYS A 398 -2.61 2.83 -26.67
CA LYS A 398 -1.14 3.00 -26.69
C LYS A 398 -0.50 3.03 -25.27
N VAL A 399 -1.31 3.01 -24.19
CA VAL A 399 -0.77 3.03 -22.81
C VAL A 399 -0.24 1.65 -22.41
N PRO A 400 1.05 1.54 -22.03
CA PRO A 400 1.67 0.22 -21.84
C PRO A 400 0.96 -0.69 -20.83
N ASP A 401 0.55 -0.18 -19.67
CA ASP A 401 -0.15 -0.98 -18.65
C ASP A 401 -1.61 -1.31 -19.08
N ARG A 402 -2.21 -0.54 -19.98
CA ARG A 402 -3.50 -0.88 -20.58
C ARG A 402 -3.36 -2.06 -21.54
N ILE A 403 -2.32 -2.04 -22.38
CA ILE A 403 -2.03 -3.13 -23.32
C ILE A 403 -1.75 -4.43 -22.56
N THR A 404 -0.85 -4.39 -21.56
CA THR A 404 -0.52 -5.58 -20.77
C THR A 404 -1.69 -6.02 -19.90
N GLY A 405 -2.48 -5.09 -19.36
CA GLY A 405 -3.69 -5.39 -18.58
C GLY A 405 -4.76 -6.13 -19.40
N ARG A 406 -5.06 -5.65 -20.61
CA ARG A 406 -6.00 -6.35 -21.53
C ARG A 406 -5.50 -7.73 -21.96
N ALA A 407 -4.18 -7.88 -22.21
CA ALA A 407 -3.59 -9.17 -22.50
C ALA A 407 -3.67 -10.13 -21.29
N GLY A 408 -3.37 -9.62 -20.08
CA GLY A 408 -3.49 -10.39 -18.84
C GLY A 408 -4.93 -10.80 -18.54
N LEU A 409 -5.93 -9.93 -18.79
CA LEU A 409 -7.34 -10.29 -18.68
C LEU A 409 -7.68 -11.52 -19.53
N LYS A 410 -7.25 -11.54 -20.80
CA LYS A 410 -7.49 -12.69 -21.70
C LYS A 410 -6.85 -13.97 -21.17
N GLU A 411 -5.65 -13.86 -20.60
CA GLU A 411 -4.95 -14.98 -19.99
C GLU A 411 -5.71 -15.50 -18.75
N LEU A 412 -6.19 -14.63 -17.87
CA LEU A 412 -7.03 -14.99 -16.71
C LEU A 412 -8.35 -15.63 -17.13
N GLN A 413 -9.02 -15.10 -18.16
CA GLN A 413 -10.23 -15.68 -18.72
C GLN A 413 -10.02 -17.07 -19.32
N THR A 414 -8.83 -17.35 -19.86
CA THR A 414 -8.45 -18.67 -20.36
C THR A 414 -8.27 -19.67 -19.22
N ILE A 415 -7.66 -19.26 -18.12
CA ILE A 415 -7.41 -20.11 -16.95
C ILE A 415 -8.70 -20.34 -16.16
N SER A 416 -9.52 -19.31 -15.99
CA SER A 416 -10.78 -19.37 -15.24
C SER A 416 -11.92 -18.74 -16.04
N PRO A 417 -12.48 -19.49 -17.02
CA PRO A 417 -13.50 -18.97 -17.94
C PRO A 417 -14.86 -18.72 -17.28
N SER A 418 -15.13 -19.33 -16.15
CA SER A 418 -16.39 -19.16 -15.39
C SER A 418 -16.37 -17.98 -14.42
N ARG A 419 -15.19 -17.39 -14.14
CA ARG A 419 -15.06 -16.21 -13.30
C ARG A 419 -15.48 -14.94 -14.03
N VAL A 420 -16.27 -14.11 -13.37
CA VAL A 420 -16.52 -12.74 -13.82
C VAL A 420 -15.35 -11.84 -13.42
N TRP A 421 -14.59 -11.41 -14.42
CA TRP A 421 -13.48 -10.47 -14.27
C TRP A 421 -13.93 -9.09 -14.75
N ASN A 422 -14.07 -8.15 -13.84
CA ASN A 422 -14.39 -6.76 -14.15
C ASN A 422 -13.10 -5.99 -14.42
N PHE A 423 -12.69 -5.87 -15.67
CA PHE A 423 -11.53 -5.05 -16.03
C PHE A 423 -11.93 -3.59 -16.11
N VAL A 424 -11.66 -2.83 -15.04
CA VAL A 424 -12.07 -1.44 -14.89
C VAL A 424 -11.00 -0.53 -15.50
N GLU A 425 -11.31 0.05 -16.64
CA GLU A 425 -10.46 1.00 -17.36
C GLU A 425 -10.66 2.41 -16.81
N ILE A 426 -9.65 2.90 -16.07
CA ILE A 426 -9.68 4.20 -15.39
C ILE A 426 -8.83 5.17 -16.19
N ASN A 427 -9.50 6.09 -16.90
CA ASN A 427 -8.87 7.08 -17.77
C ASN A 427 -8.85 8.44 -17.08
N VAL A 428 -7.63 9.00 -16.89
CA VAL A 428 -7.41 10.24 -16.17
C VAL A 428 -6.90 11.33 -17.11
N SER A 429 -7.64 12.44 -17.22
CA SER A 429 -7.22 13.60 -18.01
C SER A 429 -6.17 14.44 -17.26
N LEU A 430 -5.44 15.29 -18.02
CA LEU A 430 -4.46 16.19 -17.40
C LEU A 430 -5.12 17.20 -16.44
N GLU A 431 -6.29 17.71 -16.79
CA GLU A 431 -7.02 18.67 -15.95
C GLU A 431 -7.47 18.02 -14.64
N GLU A 432 -8.03 16.82 -14.71
CA GLU A 432 -8.46 16.07 -13.54
C GLU A 432 -7.26 15.75 -12.62
N LEU A 433 -6.14 15.30 -13.21
CA LEU A 433 -4.90 15.07 -12.47
C LEU A 433 -4.42 16.33 -11.76
N GLN A 434 -4.31 17.46 -12.45
CA GLN A 434 -3.83 18.72 -11.86
C GLN A 434 -4.74 19.21 -10.73
N LYS A 435 -6.05 19.16 -10.92
CA LYS A 435 -7.02 19.57 -9.91
C LYS A 435 -6.91 18.74 -8.64
N LEU A 436 -7.02 17.42 -8.75
CA LEU A 436 -7.06 16.53 -7.58
C LEU A 436 -5.70 16.35 -6.92
N ARG A 437 -4.59 16.45 -7.68
CA ARG A 437 -3.23 16.48 -7.14
C ARG A 437 -3.06 17.59 -6.12
N THR A 438 -3.51 18.80 -6.42
CA THR A 438 -3.32 19.98 -5.55
C THR A 438 -4.35 20.07 -4.43
N THR A 439 -5.60 19.65 -4.66
CA THR A 439 -6.68 19.82 -3.67
C THR A 439 -6.80 18.67 -2.69
N GLN A 440 -6.36 17.45 -3.05
CA GLN A 440 -6.59 16.27 -2.25
C GLN A 440 -5.33 15.41 -2.08
N ILE A 441 -4.67 15.00 -3.18
CA ILE A 441 -3.66 13.95 -3.14
C ILE A 441 -2.37 14.43 -2.46
N CYS A 442 -1.97 15.69 -2.64
CA CYS A 442 -0.75 16.24 -2.04
C CYS A 442 -0.72 16.06 -0.51
N HIS A 443 -1.87 16.19 0.18
CA HIS A 443 -1.95 16.02 1.64
C HIS A 443 -1.81 14.56 2.07
N LEU A 444 -2.22 13.62 1.22
CA LEU A 444 -2.15 12.18 1.49
C LEU A 444 -0.75 11.61 1.22
N VAL A 445 -0.02 12.20 0.27
CA VAL A 445 1.37 11.79 -0.03
C VAL A 445 2.32 12.21 1.08
N GLN A 446 2.07 13.36 1.74
CA GLN A 446 2.87 13.78 2.89
C GLN A 446 3.02 12.67 3.94
N PRO A 447 4.20 12.55 4.60
CA PRO A 447 5.37 13.45 4.57
C PRO A 447 6.34 13.27 3.40
N LEU A 448 6.07 12.35 2.47
CA LEU A 448 6.92 12.15 1.31
C LEU A 448 6.79 13.35 0.34
N ASP A 449 7.95 13.81 -0.17
CA ASP A 449 8.04 15.06 -0.92
C ASP A 449 8.79 14.92 -2.27
N THR A 450 9.04 13.67 -2.72
CA THR A 450 9.73 13.45 -3.99
C THR A 450 8.75 13.45 -5.18
N VAL A 451 9.25 13.81 -6.37
CA VAL A 451 8.49 13.72 -7.63
C VAL A 451 7.98 12.30 -7.90
N LEU A 452 8.76 11.29 -7.48
CA LEU A 452 8.39 9.90 -7.63
C LEU A 452 7.20 9.54 -6.74
N ASP A 453 7.22 9.98 -5.48
CA ASP A 453 6.14 9.72 -4.52
C ASP A 453 4.84 10.41 -4.91
N ASP A 454 4.92 11.65 -5.41
CA ASP A 454 3.79 12.38 -5.98
C ASP A 454 3.18 11.62 -7.17
N SER A 455 4.01 11.21 -8.13
CA SER A 455 3.54 10.50 -9.32
C SER A 455 2.92 9.14 -8.99
N ILE A 456 3.57 8.34 -8.14
CA ILE A 456 3.03 7.02 -7.74
C ILE A 456 1.78 7.21 -6.86
N GLY A 457 1.82 8.16 -5.92
CA GLY A 457 0.67 8.49 -5.06
C GLY A 457 -0.57 8.85 -5.89
N CYS A 458 -0.41 9.70 -6.91
CA CYS A 458 -1.50 10.01 -7.83
C CYS A 458 -2.00 8.76 -8.59
N ALA A 459 -1.09 7.96 -9.15
CA ALA A 459 -1.47 6.77 -9.92
C ALA A 459 -2.26 5.77 -9.05
N VAL A 460 -1.79 5.51 -7.83
CA VAL A 460 -2.46 4.61 -6.88
C VAL A 460 -3.79 5.21 -6.41
N TRP A 461 -3.86 6.52 -6.13
CA TRP A 461 -5.09 7.19 -5.72
C TRP A 461 -6.20 7.08 -6.78
N PHE A 462 -5.88 7.41 -8.05
CA PHE A 462 -6.84 7.29 -9.15
C PHE A 462 -7.26 5.85 -9.41
N ALA A 463 -6.32 4.89 -9.36
CA ALA A 463 -6.63 3.48 -9.51
C ALA A 463 -7.57 3.00 -8.39
N SER A 464 -7.26 3.31 -7.13
CA SER A 464 -8.03 2.85 -5.96
C SER A 464 -9.42 3.51 -5.85
N ARG A 465 -9.63 4.69 -6.45
CA ARG A 465 -10.96 5.29 -6.59
C ARG A 465 -11.94 4.33 -7.27
N GLY A 466 -11.44 3.54 -8.24
CA GLY A 466 -12.21 2.47 -8.88
C GLY A 466 -13.36 2.98 -9.78
N ILE A 467 -13.31 4.24 -10.22
CA ILE A 467 -14.29 4.83 -11.15
C ILE A 467 -13.72 4.79 -12.56
N GLY A 468 -14.35 4.07 -13.45
CA GLY A 468 -13.91 3.87 -14.83
C GLY A 468 -14.99 3.27 -15.71
N CYS A 469 -14.58 2.52 -16.70
CA CYS A 469 -15.45 1.88 -17.65
C CYS A 469 -15.15 0.38 -17.77
N LEU A 470 -16.17 -0.41 -18.06
CA LEU A 470 -16.07 -1.80 -18.47
C LEU A 470 -16.36 -1.91 -19.98
N ALA A 471 -15.54 -2.66 -20.69
CA ALA A 471 -15.86 -3.07 -22.04
C ALA A 471 -16.90 -4.20 -22.00
N THR A 472 -18.03 -4.02 -22.68
CA THR A 472 -19.09 -5.02 -22.83
C THR A 472 -19.34 -5.29 -24.32
N PRO A 473 -20.00 -6.39 -24.68
CA PRO A 473 -20.34 -6.65 -26.09
C PRO A 473 -21.17 -5.53 -26.75
N GLU A 474 -21.93 -4.79 -25.95
CA GLU A 474 -22.82 -3.70 -26.36
C GLU A 474 -22.13 -2.33 -26.40
N GLY A 475 -20.84 -2.27 -26.03
CA GLY A 475 -20.04 -1.05 -25.94
C GLY A 475 -19.39 -0.83 -24.57
N THR A 476 -19.15 0.42 -24.22
CA THR A 476 -18.49 0.78 -22.97
C THR A 476 -19.51 1.22 -21.91
N LYS A 477 -19.50 0.58 -20.72
CA LYS A 477 -20.39 0.89 -19.59
C LYS A 477 -19.61 1.56 -18.48
N SER A 478 -20.13 2.68 -17.93
CA SER A 478 -19.59 3.29 -16.70
C SER A 478 -19.70 2.33 -15.52
N TYR A 479 -18.65 2.26 -14.72
CA TYR A 479 -18.55 1.36 -13.57
C TYR A 479 -17.83 2.02 -12.41
N GLN A 480 -18.32 1.73 -11.19
CA GLN A 480 -17.66 2.09 -9.95
C GLN A 480 -17.49 0.84 -9.09
N SER A 481 -16.24 0.50 -8.78
CA SER A 481 -15.90 -0.62 -7.91
C SER A 481 -16.43 -0.42 -6.49
N ALA A 482 -17.24 -1.36 -6.03
CA ALA A 482 -17.75 -1.41 -4.67
C ALA A 482 -16.78 -2.08 -3.69
N ALA A 483 -15.69 -2.67 -4.19
CA ALA A 483 -14.74 -3.42 -3.38
C ALA A 483 -14.13 -2.55 -2.28
N LYS A 484 -14.23 -3.01 -1.05
CA LYS A 484 -13.59 -2.40 0.13
C LYS A 484 -12.16 -2.90 0.35
N VAL A 485 -11.80 -4.07 -0.18
CA VAL A 485 -10.46 -4.66 -0.08
C VAL A 485 -9.73 -4.54 -1.41
N LEU A 486 -8.50 -4.04 -1.37
CA LEU A 486 -7.65 -3.82 -2.53
C LEU A 486 -6.31 -4.53 -2.37
N LEU A 487 -6.07 -5.56 -3.19
CA LEU A 487 -4.81 -6.29 -3.21
C LEU A 487 -3.77 -5.58 -4.09
N THR A 488 -2.52 -5.59 -3.63
CA THR A 488 -1.40 -4.96 -4.34
C THR A 488 -0.20 -5.90 -4.42
N GLY A 489 0.62 -5.75 -5.47
CA GLY A 489 1.85 -6.50 -5.69
C GLY A 489 3.09 -5.96 -4.95
N ILE A 490 2.92 -4.98 -4.05
CA ILE A 490 4.03 -4.38 -3.29
C ILE A 490 4.71 -5.44 -2.42
N GLY A 491 6.02 -5.38 -2.34
CA GLY A 491 6.87 -6.35 -1.64
C GLY A 491 7.51 -7.37 -2.58
N ALA A 492 6.95 -7.60 -3.78
CA ALA A 492 7.54 -8.55 -4.73
C ALA A 492 8.85 -8.05 -5.33
N ASP A 493 8.92 -6.79 -5.75
CA ASP A 493 10.13 -6.22 -6.34
C ASP A 493 11.28 -6.14 -5.35
N GLU A 494 11.00 -5.78 -4.11
CA GLU A 494 11.96 -5.59 -3.03
C GLU A 494 12.63 -6.92 -2.65
N GLN A 495 11.87 -8.01 -2.61
CA GLN A 495 12.35 -9.32 -2.16
C GLN A 495 12.97 -10.17 -3.29
N LEU A 496 12.51 -9.97 -4.53
CA LEU A 496 12.82 -10.83 -5.68
C LEU A 496 13.66 -10.15 -6.75
N ALA A 497 14.45 -9.16 -6.35
CA ALA A 497 15.36 -8.41 -7.23
C ALA A 497 14.68 -7.80 -8.48
N GLY A 498 13.44 -7.28 -8.34
CA GLY A 498 12.64 -6.80 -9.46
C GLY A 498 13.08 -5.46 -10.05
N TYR A 499 13.83 -4.64 -9.32
CA TYR A 499 14.24 -3.32 -9.78
C TYR A 499 15.49 -3.32 -10.67
N MET A 500 15.56 -2.39 -11.62
CA MET A 500 16.74 -2.26 -12.48
C MET A 500 18.04 -2.00 -11.67
N ARG A 501 17.95 -1.24 -10.57
CA ARG A 501 19.10 -0.99 -9.68
C ARG A 501 19.67 -2.27 -9.07
N HIS A 502 18.85 -3.29 -8.79
CA HIS A 502 19.31 -4.61 -8.33
C HIS A 502 20.23 -5.26 -9.37
N ARG A 503 19.84 -5.22 -10.65
CA ARG A 503 20.66 -5.76 -11.74
C ARG A 503 21.97 -4.98 -11.90
N VAL A 504 21.93 -3.66 -11.84
CA VAL A 504 23.14 -2.82 -11.89
C VAL A 504 24.05 -3.14 -10.70
N ARG A 505 23.51 -3.23 -9.48
CA ARG A 505 24.24 -3.55 -8.26
C ARG A 505 24.93 -4.92 -8.37
N PHE A 506 24.18 -5.93 -8.82
CA PHE A 506 24.72 -7.27 -9.09
C PHE A 506 25.82 -7.27 -10.13
N GLN A 507 25.63 -6.60 -11.28
CA GLN A 507 26.62 -6.55 -12.36
C GLN A 507 27.91 -5.84 -11.97
N THR A 508 27.84 -4.84 -11.09
CA THR A 508 29.00 -4.06 -10.67
C THR A 508 29.74 -4.64 -9.48
N LEU A 509 29.03 -5.24 -8.52
CA LEU A 509 29.57 -5.62 -7.22
C LEU A 509 29.23 -7.07 -6.77
N GLY A 510 28.50 -7.83 -7.60
CA GLY A 510 28.21 -9.24 -7.34
C GLY A 510 27.05 -9.53 -6.39
N LEU A 511 26.95 -10.78 -5.94
CA LEU A 511 25.82 -11.30 -5.15
C LEU A 511 25.73 -10.69 -3.75
N GLU A 512 26.86 -10.45 -3.10
CA GLU A 512 26.90 -9.86 -1.76
C GLU A 512 26.24 -8.49 -1.74
N ALA A 513 26.64 -7.61 -2.66
CA ALA A 513 26.07 -6.29 -2.80
C ALA A 513 24.58 -6.32 -3.22
N LEU A 514 24.14 -7.34 -3.95
CA LEU A 514 22.72 -7.55 -4.24
C LEU A 514 21.93 -7.93 -2.98
N ASN A 515 22.47 -8.80 -2.13
CA ASN A 515 21.85 -9.16 -0.85
C ASN A 515 21.70 -7.94 0.08
N GLU A 516 22.77 -7.12 0.18
CA GLU A 516 22.72 -5.85 0.94
C GLU A 516 21.64 -4.91 0.41
N GLU A 517 21.53 -4.78 -0.92
CA GLU A 517 20.52 -3.92 -1.55
C GLU A 517 19.09 -4.40 -1.24
N ILE A 518 18.84 -5.72 -1.29
CA ILE A 518 17.55 -6.32 -0.96
C ILE A 518 17.23 -6.12 0.54
N ALA A 519 18.19 -6.34 1.43
CA ALA A 519 18.04 -6.11 2.86
C ALA A 519 17.66 -4.64 3.14
N MET A 520 18.36 -3.70 2.52
CA MET A 520 18.09 -2.27 2.63
C MET A 520 16.69 -1.92 2.10
N GLU A 521 16.28 -2.45 0.93
CA GLU A 521 14.96 -2.18 0.35
C GLU A 521 13.84 -2.66 1.25
N LEU A 522 13.95 -3.87 1.79
CA LEU A 522 12.96 -4.42 2.70
C LEU A 522 12.92 -3.66 4.04
N GLY A 523 14.09 -3.27 4.56
CA GLY A 523 14.20 -2.51 5.82
C GLY A 523 13.57 -1.11 5.75
N ARG A 524 13.60 -0.46 4.58
CA ARG A 524 13.04 0.90 4.39
C ARG A 524 11.66 0.95 3.74
N ILE A 525 11.02 -0.20 3.47
CA ILE A 525 9.74 -0.26 2.77
C ILE A 525 8.63 0.52 3.50
N SER A 526 8.70 0.55 4.84
CA SER A 526 7.77 1.26 5.70
C SER A 526 7.76 2.78 5.48
N SER A 527 8.93 3.36 5.23
CA SER A 527 9.09 4.81 5.08
C SER A 527 8.92 5.29 3.64
N ARG A 528 9.01 4.39 2.64
CA ARG A 528 8.95 4.78 1.23
C ARG A 528 7.61 4.53 0.55
N ASN A 529 7.03 3.36 0.73
CA ASN A 529 5.90 2.94 -0.08
C ASN A 529 4.61 2.80 0.74
N LEU A 530 4.68 2.04 1.84
CA LEU A 530 3.50 1.50 2.49
C LEU A 530 2.62 2.55 3.16
N GLY A 531 3.22 3.50 3.89
CA GLY A 531 2.47 4.57 4.54
C GLY A 531 1.73 5.46 3.53
N ARG A 532 2.42 5.87 2.44
CA ARG A 532 1.80 6.63 1.35
C ARG A 532 0.63 5.86 0.73
N ASP A 533 0.85 4.60 0.35
CA ASP A 533 -0.15 3.80 -0.34
C ASP A 533 -1.34 3.48 0.56
N ASP A 534 -1.12 3.24 1.86
CA ASP A 534 -2.17 3.12 2.86
C ASP A 534 -3.03 4.40 2.93
N ARG A 535 -2.43 5.60 2.90
CA ARG A 535 -3.18 6.87 2.95
C ARG A 535 -3.99 7.11 1.69
N VAL A 536 -3.39 6.96 0.51
CA VAL A 536 -4.06 7.26 -0.76
C VAL A 536 -5.14 6.25 -1.11
N ILE A 537 -4.99 4.98 -0.74
CA ILE A 537 -6.03 3.94 -0.91
C ILE A 537 -7.14 4.17 0.12
N GLY A 538 -6.77 4.44 1.37
CA GLY A 538 -7.70 4.67 2.46
C GLY A 538 -8.62 5.86 2.25
N ASP A 539 -8.20 6.86 1.50
CA ASP A 539 -9.01 8.04 1.15
C ASP A 539 -10.31 7.69 0.40
N HIS A 540 -10.42 6.48 -0.13
CA HIS A 540 -11.62 5.97 -0.81
C HIS A 540 -12.45 5.01 0.05
N GLY A 541 -12.21 4.92 1.36
CA GLY A 541 -12.86 3.92 2.21
C GLY A 541 -12.52 2.49 1.79
N LYS A 542 -11.29 2.26 1.34
CA LYS A 542 -10.79 0.95 0.91
C LYS A 542 -9.56 0.55 1.71
N GLU A 543 -9.36 -0.75 1.86
CA GLU A 543 -8.22 -1.32 2.59
C GLU A 543 -7.18 -1.92 1.66
N ALA A 544 -5.94 -1.41 1.72
CA ALA A 544 -4.80 -2.01 1.06
C ALA A 544 -4.37 -3.31 1.77
N ARG A 545 -4.17 -4.38 1.00
CA ARG A 545 -3.63 -5.66 1.49
C ARG A 545 -2.45 -6.09 0.64
N PHE A 546 -1.39 -6.56 1.32
CA PHE A 546 -0.07 -6.82 0.74
C PHE A 546 0.30 -8.30 0.89
N PRO A 547 -0.12 -9.20 -0.02
CA PRO A 547 0.16 -10.65 0.09
C PRO A 547 1.66 -10.99 0.14
N PHE A 548 2.49 -10.29 -0.62
CA PHE A 548 3.95 -10.50 -0.62
C PHE A 548 4.64 -10.05 0.67
N LEU A 549 3.97 -9.25 1.51
CA LEU A 549 4.45 -8.85 2.84
C LEU A 549 3.73 -9.61 3.97
N ASP A 550 3.22 -10.80 3.70
CA ASP A 550 2.83 -11.74 4.73
C ASP A 550 4.07 -12.25 5.47
N GLU A 551 4.01 -12.38 6.78
CA GLU A 551 5.15 -12.76 7.62
C GLU A 551 5.74 -14.12 7.21
N ASN A 552 4.88 -15.07 6.81
CA ASN A 552 5.31 -16.41 6.36
C ASN A 552 5.93 -16.35 4.96
N VAL A 553 5.39 -15.51 4.05
CA VAL A 553 5.98 -15.30 2.72
C VAL A 553 7.36 -14.68 2.84
N VAL A 554 7.51 -13.62 3.65
CA VAL A 554 8.80 -12.97 3.86
C VAL A 554 9.78 -13.90 4.54
N SER A 555 9.36 -14.66 5.57
CA SER A 555 10.21 -15.64 6.26
C SER A 555 10.68 -16.72 5.32
N PHE A 556 9.81 -17.26 4.47
CA PHE A 556 10.19 -18.24 3.48
C PHE A 556 11.21 -17.68 2.48
N LEU A 557 10.93 -16.51 1.90
CA LEU A 557 11.86 -15.89 0.95
C LEU A 557 13.19 -15.48 1.61
N ASN A 558 13.17 -15.07 2.87
CA ASN A 558 14.38 -14.76 3.62
C ASN A 558 15.23 -15.99 3.88
N SER A 559 14.63 -17.18 4.05
CA SER A 559 15.38 -18.43 4.26
C SER A 559 16.11 -18.91 3.00
N LEU A 560 15.62 -18.53 1.82
CA LEU A 560 16.21 -18.93 0.54
C LEU A 560 17.45 -18.11 0.20
N PRO A 561 18.49 -18.73 -0.38
CA PRO A 561 19.58 -17.98 -0.98
C PRO A 561 19.10 -17.21 -2.20
N ILE A 562 19.80 -16.11 -2.53
CA ILE A 562 19.34 -15.16 -3.57
C ILE A 562 19.16 -15.80 -4.94
N TRP A 563 19.99 -16.75 -5.32
CA TRP A 563 19.94 -17.41 -6.63
C TRP A 563 18.73 -18.33 -6.83
N GLU A 564 18.04 -18.73 -5.78
CA GLU A 564 16.74 -19.42 -5.90
C GLU A 564 15.59 -18.43 -6.13
N LYS A 565 15.74 -17.19 -5.68
CA LYS A 565 14.75 -16.13 -5.85
C LYS A 565 14.88 -15.40 -7.18
N ALA A 566 16.15 -15.15 -7.60
CA ALA A 566 16.48 -14.38 -8.80
C ALA A 566 17.88 -14.78 -9.32
N ASP A 567 18.01 -14.90 -10.64
CA ASP A 567 19.28 -15.06 -11.33
C ASP A 567 19.48 -13.92 -12.33
N LEU A 568 20.19 -12.87 -11.90
CA LEU A 568 20.37 -11.67 -12.70
C LEU A 568 21.45 -11.82 -13.80
N THR A 569 22.05 -13.00 -13.96
CA THR A 569 22.87 -13.36 -15.14
C THR A 569 21.98 -13.60 -16.36
N LEU A 570 20.71 -14.01 -16.12
CA LEU A 570 19.72 -14.28 -17.15
C LEU A 570 19.12 -12.97 -17.73
N PRO A 571 18.56 -13.02 -18.95
CA PRO A 571 17.90 -11.87 -19.57
C PRO A 571 16.76 -11.31 -18.72
N ARG A 572 16.41 -10.05 -19.00
CA ARG A 572 15.20 -9.42 -18.44
C ARG A 572 13.94 -10.16 -18.89
N GLY A 573 13.00 -10.32 -17.98
CA GLY A 573 11.79 -11.14 -18.21
C GLY A 573 11.98 -12.59 -17.79
N ILE A 574 13.20 -13.00 -17.38
CA ILE A 574 13.48 -14.32 -16.80
C ILE A 574 14.18 -14.17 -15.44
N GLY A 575 15.33 -13.48 -15.40
CA GLY A 575 16.24 -13.52 -14.26
C GLY A 575 15.73 -12.82 -13.01
N GLU A 576 15.15 -11.63 -13.16
CA GLU A 576 14.47 -10.97 -12.04
C GLU A 576 13.17 -11.69 -11.70
N LYS A 577 12.89 -11.87 -10.40
CA LYS A 577 11.69 -12.56 -9.88
C LYS A 577 11.57 -14.02 -10.37
N LEU A 578 12.68 -14.72 -10.57
CA LEU A 578 12.69 -16.06 -11.15
C LEU A 578 11.69 -17.01 -10.50
N ILE A 579 11.71 -17.14 -9.16
CA ILE A 579 10.78 -18.00 -8.42
C ILE A 579 9.30 -17.63 -8.68
N LEU A 580 8.98 -16.33 -8.78
CA LEU A 580 7.62 -15.87 -9.06
C LEU A 580 7.21 -16.18 -10.51
N ARG A 581 8.15 -16.12 -11.46
CA ARG A 581 7.90 -16.51 -12.86
C ARG A 581 7.62 -17.98 -12.99
N LEU A 582 8.36 -18.80 -12.28
CA LEU A 582 8.13 -20.24 -12.22
C LEU A 582 6.77 -20.55 -11.57
N ALA A 583 6.44 -19.88 -10.46
CA ALA A 583 5.11 -19.99 -9.84
C ALA A 583 3.97 -19.54 -10.80
N ALA A 584 4.19 -18.51 -11.60
CA ALA A 584 3.23 -18.09 -12.61
C ALA A 584 3.00 -19.15 -13.69
N VAL A 585 4.05 -19.83 -14.15
CA VAL A 585 3.94 -20.95 -15.12
C VAL A 585 3.12 -22.11 -14.54
N GLU A 586 3.33 -22.46 -13.24
CA GLU A 586 2.53 -23.47 -12.53
C GLU A 586 1.06 -23.09 -12.39
N LEU A 587 0.77 -21.78 -12.33
CA LEU A 587 -0.60 -21.26 -12.32
C LEU A 587 -1.25 -21.25 -13.72
N GLY A 588 -0.51 -21.62 -14.78
CA GLY A 588 -0.97 -21.55 -16.17
C GLY A 588 -0.78 -20.20 -16.86
N LEU A 589 -0.13 -19.24 -16.17
CA LEU A 589 0.22 -17.94 -16.72
C LEU A 589 1.45 -18.08 -17.63
N THR A 590 1.29 -17.82 -18.91
CA THR A 590 2.36 -18.07 -19.90
C THR A 590 2.98 -16.79 -20.42
N ALA A 591 2.18 -15.88 -20.96
CA ALA A 591 2.65 -14.64 -21.53
C ALA A 591 3.11 -13.65 -20.45
N SER A 592 2.32 -13.49 -19.39
CA SER A 592 2.65 -12.60 -18.27
C SER A 592 3.88 -13.05 -17.49
N ALA A 593 4.18 -14.37 -17.44
CA ALA A 593 5.39 -14.89 -16.79
C ALA A 593 6.69 -14.39 -17.44
N LEU A 594 6.66 -13.98 -18.70
CA LEU A 594 7.83 -13.52 -19.46
C LEU A 594 7.94 -12.00 -19.58
N LEU A 595 6.95 -11.25 -19.10
CA LEU A 595 6.97 -9.80 -19.20
C LEU A 595 8.08 -9.19 -18.36
N PRO A 596 8.94 -8.34 -18.93
CA PRO A 596 9.94 -7.61 -18.15
C PRO A 596 9.27 -6.60 -17.23
N LYS A 597 9.85 -6.38 -16.05
CA LYS A 597 9.39 -5.37 -15.10
C LYS A 597 9.33 -3.98 -15.74
N ARG A 598 8.18 -3.32 -15.56
CA ARG A 598 8.00 -1.90 -15.90
C ARG A 598 7.55 -1.14 -14.66
N ALA A 599 8.15 0.03 -14.42
CA ALA A 599 7.74 0.87 -13.30
C ALA A 599 6.39 1.57 -13.58
N MET A 600 5.53 1.67 -12.55
CA MET A 600 4.16 2.17 -12.65
C MET A 600 4.06 3.55 -13.32
N GLN A 601 4.98 4.48 -13.01
CA GLN A 601 4.96 5.83 -13.59
C GLN A 601 5.16 5.85 -15.12
N PHE A 602 5.85 4.86 -15.68
CA PHE A 602 6.02 4.71 -17.12
C PHE A 602 4.92 3.85 -17.75
N GLY A 603 4.47 2.84 -17.03
CA GLY A 603 3.43 1.94 -17.46
C GLY A 603 2.07 2.63 -17.59
N SER A 604 1.66 3.38 -16.58
CA SER A 604 0.44 4.20 -16.58
C SER A 604 0.53 5.49 -17.41
N ARG A 605 1.75 5.89 -17.82
CA ARG A 605 2.10 7.16 -18.48
C ARG A 605 2.00 8.42 -17.62
N ILE A 606 1.82 8.34 -16.31
CA ILE A 606 1.77 9.55 -15.47
C ILE A 606 3.04 10.39 -15.59
N ALA A 607 4.22 9.76 -15.76
CA ALA A 607 5.48 10.47 -15.96
C ALA A 607 5.48 11.37 -17.22
N LYS A 608 4.67 11.04 -18.23
CA LYS A 608 4.52 11.85 -19.45
C LYS A 608 3.59 13.07 -19.26
N MET A 609 2.77 13.06 -18.19
CA MET A 609 1.92 14.20 -17.83
C MET A 609 2.73 15.32 -17.15
N GLU A 610 3.98 15.02 -16.77
CA GLU A 610 4.88 15.99 -16.15
C GLU A 610 5.47 16.97 -17.17
N ASN A 611 5.53 18.23 -16.78
CA ASN A 611 6.21 19.24 -17.58
C ASN A 611 7.73 19.04 -17.50
N ASN A 612 8.36 18.55 -18.58
CA ASN A 612 9.79 18.29 -18.65
C ASN A 612 10.65 19.55 -18.53
N LYS A 613 10.08 20.74 -18.70
CA LYS A 613 10.77 22.02 -18.55
C LYS A 613 10.76 22.52 -17.10
N GLU A 614 9.92 21.97 -16.24
CA GLU A 614 9.82 22.33 -14.84
C GLU A 614 10.92 21.66 -14.02
N LYS A 615 11.65 22.44 -13.18
CA LYS A 615 12.69 21.92 -12.29
C LYS A 615 12.10 20.97 -11.24
N ALA A 616 12.87 19.96 -10.86
CA ALA A 616 12.43 18.99 -9.83
C ALA A 616 12.06 19.67 -8.50
N SER A 617 12.80 20.72 -8.09
CA SER A 617 12.49 21.50 -6.89
C SER A 617 11.11 22.19 -6.94
N HIS A 618 10.69 22.67 -8.10
CA HIS A 618 9.36 23.25 -8.27
C HIS A 618 8.26 22.17 -8.23
N LYS A 619 8.55 20.98 -8.77
CA LYS A 619 7.64 19.84 -8.71
C LYS A 619 7.44 19.35 -7.28
N CYS A 620 8.53 19.28 -6.49
CA CYS A 620 8.45 18.96 -5.06
C CYS A 620 7.73 20.03 -4.24
N GLY A 621 7.87 21.31 -4.62
CA GLY A 621 7.15 22.44 -4.00
C GLY A 621 5.64 22.29 -4.00
N ARG A 622 5.08 21.52 -4.93
CA ARG A 622 3.63 21.19 -4.96
C ARG A 622 3.16 20.37 -3.77
N LEU A 623 4.07 19.60 -3.16
CA LEU A 623 3.79 18.80 -1.98
C LEU A 623 3.92 19.58 -0.68
N GLN A 624 4.51 20.79 -0.73
CA GLN A 624 4.73 21.67 0.41
C GLN A 624 3.62 22.73 0.51
N VAL A 625 2.36 22.32 0.54
CA VAL A 625 1.24 23.26 0.67
C VAL A 625 1.19 23.80 2.09
N ILE A 626 1.63 25.04 2.26
CA ILE A 626 1.50 25.82 3.51
C ILE A 626 0.32 26.78 3.32
N SER A 627 -0.71 26.64 4.16
CA SER A 627 -1.86 27.55 4.20
C SER A 627 -1.52 28.86 4.89
#